data_71bf25de58a15ec619d5cf9da8f240b0
#
_entry.id   71bf25de58a15ec619d5cf9da8f240b0
#
_cell.length_a   1.000
_cell.length_b   1.000
_cell.length_c   1.000
_cell.angle_alpha   90.00
_cell.angle_beta   90.00
_cell.angle_gamma   90.00
#
_symmetry.space_group_name_H-M   'P 1'
#
loop_
_entity.id
_entity.type
_entity.pdbx_description
1 polymer ?
#
loop_
_entity_poly.entity_id
_entity_poly.type
_entity_poly.pdbx_seq_one_letter_code
_entity_poly.pdbx_strand_id
1 'polypeptide(L)'
;MCIRDSIVSNTTVAPLYGERLRLALAGRHRQVLLVELPDGEVHKNWTTLNSIFDTLLVHGADRKTVLYALGGGVVGDMTGFAAACYMRGVPFVQVPTTLLAQVDSSVGGKTGINHPLGKNMLGAFYQPQRVVCDLDVLQTLPPRELSAGLAEIIKYGPIADMAFFDWIEAHIDALVARDPAALGHAVRRSCEIKADVVGQDERESGLRAILNFGHTFGHAIEAGLGYGAWLHGEAVGCGMVMGAHLSQRLGLVDAPFGARLTRLVERAGLPVTAPKLGVERMVELMRLDKKSEAGEIKFVVIEEPGRAGVRTAPHALVVEVLRHCGAA
;
A
#
# COMPACT_ATOMS: atom_id res chain seq x y z
N MET A 1 13.15 -11.34 34.19
CA MET A 1 12.19 -10.62 33.38
C MET A 1 12.06 -11.37 32.07
N CYS A 2 10.92 -12.01 31.79
CA CYS A 2 10.74 -12.87 30.61
C CYS A 2 10.09 -12.01 29.51
N ILE A 3 10.91 -11.39 28.66
CA ILE A 3 10.41 -10.77 27.43
C ILE A 3 10.40 -11.89 26.40
N ARG A 4 9.21 -12.24 25.94
CA ARG A 4 8.97 -13.23 24.88
C ARG A 4 8.49 -12.47 23.69
N ASP A 5 9.39 -12.23 22.73
CA ASP A 5 9.02 -11.54 21.50
C ASP A 5 8.57 -12.53 20.43
N SER A 6 7.82 -12.02 19.47
CA SER A 6 7.30 -12.87 18.42
C SER A 6 7.54 -12.22 17.05
N ILE A 7 8.18 -12.97 16.17
CA ILE A 7 8.26 -12.62 14.75
C ILE A 7 7.00 -13.21 14.09
N VAL A 8 6.19 -12.36 13.50
CA VAL A 8 5.05 -12.77 12.66
C VAL A 8 5.49 -12.62 11.21
N SER A 9 5.42 -13.68 10.44
CA SER A 9 5.83 -13.72 9.04
C SER A 9 4.88 -14.63 8.24
N ASN A 10 5.16 -14.85 6.98
CA ASN A 10 4.40 -15.79 6.17
C ASN A 10 5.28 -16.89 5.58
N THR A 11 4.65 -17.92 4.99
CA THR A 11 5.29 -19.10 4.41
C THR A 11 6.31 -18.77 3.30
N THR A 12 6.20 -17.61 2.64
CA THR A 12 7.14 -17.15 1.61
C THR A 12 8.35 -16.42 2.19
N VAL A 13 8.13 -15.55 3.18
CA VAL A 13 9.18 -14.66 3.71
C VAL A 13 9.95 -15.28 4.88
N ALA A 14 9.28 -16.09 5.72
CA ALA A 14 9.91 -16.70 6.89
C ALA A 14 11.14 -17.55 6.54
N PRO A 15 11.13 -18.41 5.49
CA PRO A 15 12.30 -19.18 5.08
C PRO A 15 13.48 -18.31 4.60
N LEU A 16 13.20 -17.13 4.06
CA LEU A 16 14.24 -16.24 3.53
C LEU A 16 14.91 -15.41 4.63
N TYR A 17 14.12 -14.87 5.55
CA TYR A 17 14.59 -13.82 6.47
C TYR A 17 14.27 -14.07 7.94
N GLY A 18 13.45 -15.06 8.28
CA GLY A 18 13.02 -15.33 9.65
C GLY A 18 14.19 -15.60 10.58
N GLU A 19 15.12 -16.47 10.16
CA GLU A 19 16.30 -16.81 10.96
C GLU A 19 17.26 -15.63 11.08
N ARG A 20 17.46 -14.83 10.02
CA ARG A 20 18.29 -13.61 10.07
C ARG A 20 17.78 -12.63 11.12
N LEU A 21 16.46 -12.38 11.16
CA LEU A 21 15.84 -11.51 12.16
C LEU A 21 15.94 -12.12 13.55
N ARG A 22 15.70 -13.43 13.70
CA ARG A 22 15.81 -14.14 14.99
C ARG A 22 17.22 -14.00 15.58
N LEU A 23 18.24 -14.16 14.75
CA LEU A 23 19.65 -14.00 15.17
C LEU A 23 19.97 -12.54 15.55
N ALA A 24 19.44 -11.56 14.83
CA ALA A 24 19.62 -10.14 15.14
C ALA A 24 18.98 -9.74 16.48
N LEU A 25 17.94 -10.46 16.91
CA LEU A 25 17.25 -10.29 18.18
C LEU A 25 17.88 -11.13 19.31
N ALA A 26 18.75 -12.08 18.99
CA ALA A 26 19.37 -12.97 19.98
C ALA A 26 20.20 -12.17 21.02
N GLY A 27 20.19 -12.62 22.26
CA GLY A 27 20.91 -11.99 23.37
C GLY A 27 20.20 -10.79 24.01
N ARG A 28 19.17 -10.22 23.35
CA ARG A 28 18.35 -9.14 23.91
C ARG A 28 17.03 -9.66 24.48
N HIS A 29 16.59 -10.84 24.05
CA HIS A 29 15.32 -11.47 24.38
C HIS A 29 15.54 -12.90 24.86
N ARG A 30 14.78 -13.32 25.88
CA ARG A 30 14.92 -14.68 26.43
C ARG A 30 14.44 -15.75 25.46
N GLN A 31 13.40 -15.44 24.69
CA GLN A 31 12.81 -16.32 23.69
C GLN A 31 12.20 -15.46 22.59
N VAL A 32 12.43 -15.84 21.34
CA VAL A 32 11.78 -15.26 20.15
C VAL A 32 11.00 -16.36 19.48
N LEU A 33 9.68 -16.19 19.39
CA LEU A 33 8.78 -17.11 18.71
C LEU A 33 8.72 -16.73 17.23
N LEU A 34 8.49 -17.71 16.36
CA LEU A 34 8.12 -17.49 14.97
C LEU A 34 6.68 -17.92 14.77
N VAL A 35 5.83 -17.00 14.34
CA VAL A 35 4.43 -17.24 13.95
C VAL A 35 4.37 -17.15 12.43
N GLU A 36 4.18 -18.28 11.79
CA GLU A 36 4.12 -18.36 10.33
C GLU A 36 2.68 -18.39 9.85
N LEU A 37 2.31 -17.41 9.02
CA LEU A 37 0.98 -17.26 8.44
C LEU A 37 0.97 -17.78 7.00
N PRO A 38 -0.17 -18.22 6.47
CA PRO A 38 -0.30 -18.46 5.04
C PRO A 38 -0.09 -17.15 4.26
N ASP A 39 0.52 -17.24 3.06
CA ASP A 39 0.80 -16.09 2.23
C ASP A 39 -0.40 -15.69 1.37
N GLY A 40 -0.57 -14.39 1.17
CA GLY A 40 -1.54 -13.80 0.25
C GLY A 40 -2.70 -13.06 0.91
N GLU A 41 -3.27 -12.12 0.14
CA GLU A 41 -4.35 -11.21 0.58
C GLU A 41 -5.63 -11.97 1.01
N VAL A 42 -5.89 -13.15 0.43
CA VAL A 42 -7.04 -14.00 0.79
C VAL A 42 -7.01 -14.50 2.24
N HIS A 43 -5.81 -14.52 2.84
CA HIS A 43 -5.58 -14.92 4.22
C HIS A 43 -5.59 -13.75 5.20
N LYS A 44 -5.77 -12.51 4.72
CA LYS A 44 -5.90 -11.31 5.57
C LYS A 44 -7.28 -11.26 6.19
N ASN A 45 -7.58 -12.18 7.08
CA ASN A 45 -8.91 -12.39 7.65
C ASN A 45 -8.85 -12.70 9.15
N TRP A 46 -10.04 -12.83 9.76
CA TRP A 46 -10.16 -13.08 11.19
C TRP A 46 -9.57 -14.41 11.65
N THR A 47 -9.71 -15.46 10.85
CA THR A 47 -9.19 -16.80 11.18
C THR A 47 -7.66 -16.76 11.30
N THR A 48 -6.99 -16.16 10.33
CA THR A 48 -5.53 -16.02 10.34
C THR A 48 -5.07 -15.08 11.46
N LEU A 49 -5.79 -13.98 11.71
CA LEU A 49 -5.49 -13.10 12.84
C LEU A 49 -5.58 -13.85 14.17
N ASN A 50 -6.62 -14.68 14.35
CA ASN A 50 -6.80 -15.44 15.59
C ASN A 50 -5.64 -16.40 15.86
N SER A 51 -5.02 -16.99 14.85
CA SER A 51 -3.86 -17.88 15.02
C SER A 51 -2.65 -17.18 15.64
N ILE A 52 -2.51 -15.85 15.43
CA ILE A 52 -1.50 -15.05 16.13
C ILE A 52 -1.82 -15.02 17.63
N PHE A 53 -3.08 -14.72 18.01
CA PHE A 53 -3.48 -14.68 19.42
C PHE A 53 -3.30 -16.03 20.10
N ASP A 54 -3.71 -17.12 19.45
CA ASP A 54 -3.58 -18.47 19.99
C ASP A 54 -2.11 -18.80 20.29
N THR A 55 -1.20 -18.46 19.35
CA THR A 55 0.23 -18.67 19.55
C THR A 55 0.76 -17.85 20.73
N LEU A 56 0.40 -16.58 20.82
CA LEU A 56 0.83 -15.69 21.90
C LEU A 56 0.34 -16.19 23.27
N LEU A 57 -0.93 -16.61 23.36
CA LEU A 57 -1.54 -17.09 24.60
C LEU A 57 -0.95 -18.43 25.05
N VAL A 58 -0.80 -19.39 24.15
CA VAL A 58 -0.20 -20.71 24.45
C VAL A 58 1.22 -20.57 25.01
N HIS A 59 1.99 -19.62 24.47
CA HIS A 59 3.35 -19.39 24.94
C HIS A 59 3.43 -18.38 26.10
N GLY A 60 2.31 -17.89 26.61
CA GLY A 60 2.24 -16.98 27.76
C GLY A 60 2.94 -15.65 27.48
N ALA A 61 2.75 -15.09 26.29
CA ALA A 61 3.21 -13.74 25.96
C ALA A 61 2.52 -12.72 26.88
N ASP A 62 3.29 -11.78 27.41
CA ASP A 62 2.81 -10.77 28.36
C ASP A 62 2.69 -9.38 27.72
N ARG A 63 2.31 -8.37 28.53
CA ARG A 63 2.15 -6.97 28.06
C ARG A 63 3.44 -6.30 27.56
N LYS A 64 4.60 -6.89 27.81
CA LYS A 64 5.90 -6.38 27.37
C LYS A 64 6.41 -7.09 26.12
N THR A 65 5.65 -8.06 25.61
CA THR A 65 5.94 -8.73 24.35
C THR A 65 5.95 -7.72 23.22
N VAL A 66 6.96 -7.80 22.35
CA VAL A 66 7.05 -7.02 21.13
C VAL A 66 6.73 -7.94 19.94
N LEU A 67 5.84 -7.51 19.05
CA LEU A 67 5.56 -8.21 17.80
C LEU A 67 6.39 -7.60 16.68
N TYR A 68 7.14 -8.41 15.96
CA TYR A 68 7.91 -8.01 14.78
C TYR A 68 7.18 -8.50 13.53
N ALA A 69 6.67 -7.58 12.73
CA ALA A 69 6.00 -7.87 11.47
C ALA A 69 7.04 -8.00 10.36
N LEU A 70 7.47 -9.21 10.04
CA LEU A 70 8.45 -9.50 8.98
C LEU A 70 7.73 -9.93 7.71
N GLY A 71 7.46 -9.01 6.80
CA GLY A 71 6.71 -9.33 5.58
C GLY A 71 6.23 -8.12 4.80
N GLY A 72 5.37 -8.34 3.82
CA GLY A 72 4.68 -7.30 3.07
C GLY A 72 3.54 -6.67 3.87
N GLY A 73 2.71 -5.85 3.20
CA GLY A 73 1.61 -5.10 3.80
C GLY A 73 0.59 -6.00 4.53
N VAL A 74 0.31 -7.20 4.01
CA VAL A 74 -0.62 -8.15 4.64
C VAL A 74 -0.13 -8.55 6.04
N VAL A 75 1.14 -8.92 6.16
CA VAL A 75 1.75 -9.28 7.45
C VAL A 75 1.81 -8.07 8.38
N GLY A 76 2.20 -6.90 7.85
CA GLY A 76 2.26 -5.65 8.61
C GLY A 76 0.91 -5.27 9.22
N ASP A 77 -0.15 -5.29 8.41
CA ASP A 77 -1.51 -4.92 8.82
C ASP A 77 -2.07 -5.89 9.86
N MET A 78 -1.95 -7.21 9.63
CA MET A 78 -2.43 -8.21 10.58
C MET A 78 -1.66 -8.17 11.90
N THR A 79 -0.33 -8.05 11.85
CA THR A 79 0.49 -7.97 13.06
C THR A 79 0.20 -6.71 13.86
N GLY A 80 0.06 -5.56 13.18
CA GLY A 80 -0.28 -4.31 13.83
C GLY A 80 -1.66 -4.35 14.47
N PHE A 81 -2.65 -4.96 13.81
CA PHE A 81 -3.99 -5.13 14.39
C PHE A 81 -3.99 -6.15 15.54
N ALA A 82 -3.23 -7.24 15.43
CA ALA A 82 -3.01 -8.16 16.55
C ALA A 82 -2.40 -7.42 17.74
N ALA A 83 -1.36 -6.61 17.50
CA ALA A 83 -0.71 -5.82 18.55
C ALA A 83 -1.67 -4.84 19.21
N ALA A 84 -2.53 -4.17 18.45
CA ALA A 84 -3.52 -3.24 18.98
C ALA A 84 -4.55 -3.93 19.90
N CYS A 85 -4.92 -5.18 19.57
CA CYS A 85 -5.94 -5.94 20.31
C CYS A 85 -5.37 -6.74 21.47
N TYR A 86 -4.19 -7.36 21.31
CA TYR A 86 -3.60 -8.23 22.31
C TYR A 86 -3.34 -7.48 23.61
N MET A 87 -3.87 -8.01 24.73
CA MET A 87 -3.79 -7.37 26.07
C MET A 87 -4.12 -5.86 26.09
N ARG A 88 -4.96 -5.38 25.17
CA ARG A 88 -5.36 -3.96 24.96
C ARG A 88 -4.23 -3.06 24.47
N GLY A 89 -3.24 -3.64 23.79
CA GLY A 89 -2.13 -2.94 23.17
C GLY A 89 -0.78 -3.47 23.67
N VAL A 90 0.02 -4.01 22.72
CA VAL A 90 1.44 -4.36 22.93
C VAL A 90 2.27 -3.68 21.85
N PRO A 91 3.54 -3.33 22.11
CA PRO A 91 4.38 -2.70 21.09
C PRO A 91 4.60 -3.63 19.89
N PHE A 92 4.73 -3.03 18.71
CA PHE A 92 5.14 -3.77 17.52
C PHE A 92 6.16 -2.97 16.68
N VAL A 93 6.94 -3.70 15.89
CA VAL A 93 7.94 -3.18 14.97
C VAL A 93 7.62 -3.73 13.58
N GLN A 94 7.65 -2.89 12.58
CA GLN A 94 7.54 -3.32 11.18
C GLN A 94 8.92 -3.56 10.58
N VAL A 95 9.08 -4.68 9.89
CA VAL A 95 10.25 -5.06 9.09
C VAL A 95 9.73 -5.40 7.68
N PRO A 96 9.38 -4.36 6.89
CA PRO A 96 8.73 -4.54 5.59
C PRO A 96 9.70 -5.16 4.58
N THR A 97 9.23 -6.21 3.88
CA THR A 97 10.04 -6.96 2.90
C THR A 97 9.62 -6.74 1.46
N THR A 98 8.55 -5.97 1.20
CA THR A 98 8.18 -5.53 -0.15
C THR A 98 8.42 -4.04 -0.30
N LEU A 99 8.70 -3.58 -1.53
CA LEU A 99 8.89 -2.16 -1.79
C LEU A 99 7.62 -1.36 -1.44
N LEU A 100 6.44 -1.87 -1.81
CA LEU A 100 5.15 -1.26 -1.46
C LEU A 100 5.01 -1.07 0.06
N ALA A 101 5.40 -2.08 0.84
CA ALA A 101 5.32 -1.96 2.30
C ALA A 101 6.34 -0.95 2.85
N GLN A 102 7.54 -0.87 2.28
CA GLN A 102 8.56 0.10 2.71
C GLN A 102 8.13 1.54 2.45
N VAL A 103 7.49 1.82 1.30
CA VAL A 103 7.17 3.20 0.88
C VAL A 103 5.75 3.63 1.24
N ASP A 104 4.86 2.70 1.56
CA ASP A 104 3.45 3.00 1.80
C ASP A 104 2.90 2.33 3.06
N SER A 105 2.56 1.04 3.07
CA SER A 105 1.70 0.45 4.10
C SER A 105 2.30 0.48 5.51
N SER A 106 3.62 0.52 5.68
CA SER A 106 4.27 0.59 7.00
C SER A 106 4.21 1.98 7.66
N VAL A 107 3.80 3.03 6.93
CA VAL A 107 3.71 4.40 7.43
C VAL A 107 2.26 4.81 7.60
N GLY A 108 1.91 5.34 8.78
CA GLY A 108 0.59 5.93 9.03
C GLY A 108 -0.39 5.09 9.85
N GLY A 109 0.08 3.96 10.42
CA GLY A 109 -0.61 3.21 11.47
C GLY A 109 -1.95 2.57 11.10
N LYS A 110 -2.32 2.52 9.82
CA LYS A 110 -3.50 1.77 9.38
C LYS A 110 -3.20 0.28 9.48
N THR A 111 -3.89 -0.41 10.36
CA THR A 111 -3.76 -1.86 10.56
C THR A 111 -5.13 -2.50 10.48
N GLY A 112 -5.21 -3.73 9.99
CA GLY A 112 -6.52 -4.36 9.87
C GLY A 112 -6.56 -5.63 9.04
N ILE A 113 -7.77 -6.11 8.87
CA ILE A 113 -8.11 -7.31 8.11
C ILE A 113 -9.31 -7.09 7.20
N ASN A 114 -9.46 -7.98 6.24
CA ASN A 114 -10.60 -8.01 5.34
C ASN A 114 -11.82 -8.69 5.98
N HIS A 115 -12.97 -8.28 5.51
CA HIS A 115 -14.25 -8.93 5.78
C HIS A 115 -14.86 -9.42 4.45
N PRO A 116 -15.68 -10.48 4.42
CA PRO A 116 -16.34 -10.90 3.18
C PRO A 116 -17.12 -9.80 2.46
N LEU A 117 -17.58 -8.79 3.19
CA LEU A 117 -18.32 -7.63 2.65
C LEU A 117 -17.45 -6.42 2.29
N GLY A 118 -16.11 -6.47 2.50
CA GLY A 118 -15.26 -5.36 2.13
C GLY A 118 -13.81 -5.50 2.59
N LYS A 119 -12.90 -4.94 1.79
CA LYS A 119 -11.45 -4.90 2.06
C LYS A 119 -11.13 -3.93 3.19
N ASN A 120 -10.27 -4.33 4.13
CA ASN A 120 -9.78 -3.50 5.25
C ASN A 120 -10.90 -2.88 6.13
N MET A 121 -12.02 -3.61 6.32
CA MET A 121 -13.16 -3.08 7.08
C MET A 121 -12.98 -3.16 8.60
N LEU A 122 -12.12 -4.04 9.08
CA LEU A 122 -11.88 -4.27 10.51
C LEU A 122 -10.43 -3.93 10.83
N GLY A 123 -10.20 -3.02 11.77
CA GLY A 123 -8.85 -2.61 12.09
C GLY A 123 -8.76 -1.53 13.14
N ALA A 124 -7.55 -1.04 13.35
CA ALA A 124 -7.23 0.03 14.27
C ALA A 124 -6.17 0.97 13.67
N PHE A 125 -6.22 2.24 14.06
CA PHE A 125 -5.06 3.12 13.91
C PHE A 125 -4.09 2.81 15.06
N TYR A 126 -3.00 2.12 14.75
CA TYR A 126 -2.01 1.71 15.73
C TYR A 126 -0.60 1.87 15.15
N GLN A 127 0.14 2.82 15.72
CA GLN A 127 1.47 3.19 15.20
C GLN A 127 2.53 2.17 15.65
N PRO A 128 3.43 1.72 14.73
CA PRO A 128 4.56 0.92 15.12
C PRO A 128 5.56 1.75 15.95
N GLN A 129 6.25 1.10 16.88
CA GLN A 129 7.34 1.73 17.63
C GLN A 129 8.52 2.08 16.71
N ARG A 130 8.75 1.27 15.68
CA ARG A 130 9.77 1.48 14.65
C ARG A 130 9.35 0.80 13.35
N VAL A 131 9.87 1.33 12.24
CA VAL A 131 9.89 0.68 10.93
C VAL A 131 11.34 0.52 10.53
N VAL A 132 11.76 -0.70 10.19
CA VAL A 132 13.14 -1.04 9.80
C VAL A 132 13.11 -1.47 8.34
N CYS A 133 13.46 -0.57 7.43
CA CYS A 133 13.55 -0.84 5.99
C CYS A 133 14.97 -1.34 5.66
N ASP A 134 15.11 -2.65 5.47
CA ASP A 134 16.32 -3.27 4.93
C ASP A 134 16.16 -3.36 3.40
N LEU A 135 17.01 -2.67 2.65
CA LEU A 135 16.92 -2.64 1.18
C LEU A 135 17.42 -3.94 0.54
N ASP A 136 18.25 -4.71 1.24
CA ASP A 136 18.78 -5.97 0.71
C ASP A 136 17.68 -6.98 0.45
N VAL A 137 16.58 -6.94 1.22
CA VAL A 137 15.45 -7.85 1.03
C VAL A 137 14.73 -7.64 -0.32
N LEU A 138 14.88 -6.47 -0.92
CA LEU A 138 14.29 -6.16 -2.22
C LEU A 138 15.00 -6.90 -3.37
N GLN A 139 16.18 -7.46 -3.15
CA GLN A 139 16.90 -8.24 -4.17
C GLN A 139 16.19 -9.56 -4.49
N THR A 140 15.46 -10.14 -3.54
CA THR A 140 14.69 -11.37 -3.73
C THR A 140 13.22 -11.11 -4.09
N LEU A 141 12.79 -9.85 -4.08
CA LEU A 141 11.41 -9.49 -4.40
C LEU A 141 11.12 -9.80 -5.88
N PRO A 142 10.01 -10.50 -6.23
CA PRO A 142 9.64 -10.72 -7.61
C PRO A 142 9.52 -9.40 -8.40
N PRO A 143 9.90 -9.35 -9.70
CA PRO A 143 9.84 -8.12 -10.50
C PRO A 143 8.45 -7.47 -10.50
N ARG A 144 7.39 -8.26 -10.57
CA ARG A 144 6.00 -7.78 -10.54
C ARG A 144 5.67 -7.06 -9.24
N GLU A 145 6.15 -7.57 -8.10
CA GLU A 145 5.97 -6.95 -6.78
C GLU A 145 6.82 -5.67 -6.63
N LEU A 146 8.00 -5.63 -7.25
CA LEU A 146 8.82 -4.42 -7.31
C LEU A 146 8.08 -3.32 -8.08
N SER A 147 7.55 -3.63 -9.27
CA SER A 147 6.74 -2.70 -10.08
C SER A 147 5.53 -2.20 -9.30
N ALA A 148 4.84 -3.08 -8.57
CA ALA A 148 3.72 -2.68 -7.72
C ALA A 148 4.12 -1.65 -6.66
N GLY A 149 5.31 -1.78 -6.06
CA GLY A 149 5.85 -0.77 -5.15
C GLY A 149 6.23 0.54 -5.85
N LEU A 150 6.74 0.47 -7.09
CA LEU A 150 7.06 1.65 -7.89
C LEU A 150 5.81 2.51 -8.20
N ALA A 151 4.63 1.89 -8.32
CA ALA A 151 3.38 2.63 -8.47
C ALA A 151 3.16 3.62 -7.32
N GLU A 152 3.38 3.18 -6.07
CA GLU A 152 3.22 4.02 -4.89
C GLU A 152 4.30 5.11 -4.81
N ILE A 153 5.53 4.83 -5.24
CA ILE A 153 6.59 5.84 -5.34
C ILE A 153 6.20 6.92 -6.36
N ILE A 154 5.78 6.52 -7.56
CA ILE A 154 5.34 7.44 -8.63
C ILE A 154 4.20 8.34 -8.15
N LYS A 155 3.26 7.81 -7.40
CA LYS A 155 2.11 8.55 -6.87
C LYS A 155 2.49 9.84 -6.13
N TYR A 156 3.57 9.81 -5.34
CA TYR A 156 3.96 10.95 -4.51
C TYR A 156 4.36 12.18 -5.33
N GLY A 157 4.91 11.99 -6.53
CA GLY A 157 5.27 13.08 -7.41
C GLY A 157 4.09 13.99 -7.77
N PRO A 158 3.10 13.47 -8.52
CA PRO A 158 1.94 14.24 -8.94
C PRO A 158 1.14 14.87 -7.81
N ILE A 159 1.06 14.22 -6.64
CA ILE A 159 0.21 14.69 -5.54
C ILE A 159 0.87 15.69 -4.61
N ALA A 160 2.24 15.72 -4.54
CA ALA A 160 2.92 16.50 -3.50
C ALA A 160 4.32 17.04 -3.87
N ASP A 161 5.06 16.43 -4.83
CA ASP A 161 6.47 16.77 -5.05
C ASP A 161 6.91 16.55 -6.50
N MET A 162 6.81 17.58 -7.34
CA MET A 162 7.23 17.48 -8.74
C MET A 162 8.75 17.35 -8.93
N ALA A 163 9.56 17.83 -8.00
CA ALA A 163 11.00 17.61 -8.06
C ALA A 163 11.32 16.11 -7.85
N PHE A 164 10.57 15.44 -6.98
CA PHE A 164 10.67 13.99 -6.82
C PHE A 164 10.12 13.25 -8.06
N PHE A 165 9.05 13.75 -8.70
CA PHE A 165 8.57 13.19 -9.97
C PHE A 165 9.64 13.23 -11.05
N ASP A 166 10.28 14.39 -11.26
CA ASP A 166 11.34 14.55 -12.24
C ASP A 166 12.55 13.64 -11.93
N TRP A 167 12.87 13.50 -10.64
CA TRP A 167 13.93 12.59 -10.20
C TRP A 167 13.57 11.12 -10.50
N ILE A 168 12.34 10.68 -10.22
CA ILE A 168 11.88 9.31 -10.54
C ILE A 168 11.96 9.06 -12.04
N GLU A 169 11.49 9.99 -12.87
CA GLU A 169 11.53 9.88 -14.33
C GLU A 169 12.95 9.70 -14.85
N ALA A 170 13.92 10.40 -14.26
CA ALA A 170 15.34 10.30 -14.61
C ALA A 170 15.99 9.00 -14.13
N HIS A 171 15.48 8.37 -13.05
CA HIS A 171 16.10 7.21 -12.40
C HIS A 171 15.25 5.93 -12.48
N ILE A 172 14.16 5.91 -13.25
CA ILE A 172 13.25 4.76 -13.28
C ILE A 172 13.94 3.46 -13.68
N ASP A 173 14.89 3.50 -14.62
CA ASP A 173 15.62 2.31 -15.08
C ASP A 173 16.54 1.77 -13.96
N ALA A 174 17.15 2.65 -13.16
CA ALA A 174 17.93 2.27 -11.99
C ALA A 174 17.04 1.67 -10.88
N LEU A 175 15.84 2.23 -10.67
CA LEU A 175 14.86 1.69 -9.72
C LEU A 175 14.39 0.29 -10.13
N VAL A 176 14.07 0.08 -11.40
CA VAL A 176 13.69 -1.24 -11.96
C VAL A 176 14.85 -2.22 -11.86
N ALA A 177 16.09 -1.76 -12.08
CA ALA A 177 17.31 -2.56 -11.93
C ALA A 177 17.70 -2.81 -10.46
N ARG A 178 16.95 -2.28 -9.50
CA ARG A 178 17.20 -2.39 -8.04
C ARG A 178 18.53 -1.77 -7.60
N ASP A 179 18.95 -0.68 -8.22
CA ASP A 179 20.11 0.06 -7.75
C ASP A 179 19.91 0.48 -6.28
N PRO A 180 20.82 0.12 -5.36
CA PRO A 180 20.61 0.37 -3.93
C PRO A 180 20.56 1.85 -3.58
N ALA A 181 21.30 2.71 -4.29
CA ALA A 181 21.33 4.15 -4.04
C ALA A 181 20.01 4.78 -4.50
N ALA A 182 19.52 4.41 -5.68
CA ALA A 182 18.23 4.86 -6.20
C ALA A 182 17.08 4.39 -5.31
N LEU A 183 17.03 3.11 -4.92
CA LEU A 183 16.02 2.58 -4.00
C LEU A 183 16.07 3.30 -2.64
N GLY A 184 17.27 3.49 -2.08
CA GLY A 184 17.43 4.18 -0.80
C GLY A 184 16.91 5.61 -0.81
N HIS A 185 17.14 6.35 -1.90
CA HIS A 185 16.59 7.68 -2.08
C HIS A 185 15.05 7.66 -2.22
N ALA A 186 14.54 6.78 -3.09
CA ALA A 186 13.10 6.68 -3.34
C ALA A 186 12.32 6.28 -2.07
N VAL A 187 12.78 5.27 -1.33
CA VAL A 187 12.15 4.83 -0.08
C VAL A 187 12.15 5.96 0.95
N ARG A 188 13.29 6.62 1.16
CA ARG A 188 13.38 7.73 2.10
C ARG A 188 12.42 8.85 1.74
N ARG A 189 12.46 9.33 0.48
CA ARG A 189 11.61 10.45 0.07
C ARG A 189 10.12 10.13 0.13
N SER A 190 9.73 8.92 -0.26
CA SER A 190 8.34 8.46 -0.14
C SER A 190 7.88 8.45 1.32
N CYS A 191 8.69 7.92 2.23
CA CYS A 191 8.38 7.92 3.67
C CYS A 191 8.27 9.35 4.24
N GLU A 192 9.15 10.28 3.85
CA GLU A 192 9.09 11.68 4.26
C GLU A 192 7.78 12.33 3.83
N ILE A 193 7.43 12.25 2.54
CA ILE A 193 6.18 12.83 2.01
C ILE A 193 4.98 12.22 2.70
N LYS A 194 4.95 10.90 2.85
CA LYS A 194 3.82 10.24 3.52
C LYS A 194 3.72 10.63 4.99
N ALA A 195 4.85 10.69 5.71
CA ALA A 195 4.86 11.08 7.11
C ALA A 195 4.37 12.52 7.30
N ASP A 196 4.74 13.44 6.41
CA ASP A 196 4.26 14.83 6.44
C ASP A 196 2.73 14.90 6.26
N VAL A 197 2.18 14.16 5.30
CA VAL A 197 0.72 14.11 5.06
C VAL A 197 -0.01 13.46 6.24
N VAL A 198 0.50 12.33 6.74
CA VAL A 198 -0.09 11.62 7.89
C VAL A 198 0.01 12.43 9.17
N GLY A 199 1.12 13.14 9.38
CA GLY A 199 1.33 14.00 10.55
C GLY A 199 0.32 15.15 10.64
N GLN A 200 -0.18 15.62 9.49
CA GLN A 200 -1.22 16.66 9.41
C GLN A 200 -2.65 16.08 9.52
N ASP A 201 -2.84 14.81 9.15
CA ASP A 201 -4.17 14.16 9.14
C ASP A 201 -4.03 12.65 9.40
N GLU A 202 -3.83 12.27 10.66
CA GLU A 202 -3.60 10.87 11.03
C GLU A 202 -4.81 9.97 10.69
N ARG A 203 -6.03 10.48 10.85
CA ARG A 203 -7.28 9.70 10.75
C ARG A 203 -7.98 9.78 9.40
N GLU A 204 -7.33 10.41 8.38
CA GLU A 204 -7.91 10.57 7.04
C GLU A 204 -9.23 11.33 7.03
N SER A 205 -9.27 12.44 7.75
CA SER A 205 -10.45 13.33 7.80
C SER A 205 -10.50 14.34 6.65
N GLY A 206 -9.42 14.53 5.90
CA GLY A 206 -9.33 15.52 4.82
C GLY A 206 -8.08 15.37 3.96
N LEU A 207 -6.97 15.99 4.37
CA LEU A 207 -5.73 16.07 3.57
C LEU A 207 -5.20 14.68 3.16
N ARG A 208 -5.22 13.72 4.06
CA ARG A 208 -4.68 12.37 3.80
C ARG A 208 -5.37 11.66 2.63
N ALA A 209 -6.56 12.10 2.25
CA ALA A 209 -7.29 11.54 1.10
C ALA A 209 -6.49 11.68 -0.21
N ILE A 210 -5.58 12.66 -0.37
CA ILE A 210 -4.75 12.81 -1.57
C ILE A 210 -3.88 11.59 -1.85
N LEU A 211 -3.48 10.84 -0.81
CA LEU A 211 -2.73 9.60 -0.94
C LEU A 211 -3.48 8.50 -1.73
N ASN A 212 -4.77 8.71 -1.96
CA ASN A 212 -5.60 7.80 -2.73
C ASN A 212 -5.70 8.18 -4.23
N PHE A 213 -4.76 8.98 -4.77
CA PHE A 213 -4.69 9.22 -6.21
C PHE A 213 -4.58 7.89 -6.97
N GLY A 214 -5.44 7.70 -7.96
CA GLY A 214 -5.55 6.43 -8.70
C GLY A 214 -6.39 5.33 -8.03
N HIS A 215 -6.62 5.39 -6.73
CA HIS A 215 -7.25 4.29 -5.98
C HIS A 215 -8.74 4.08 -6.31
N THR A 216 -9.51 5.10 -6.62
CA THR A 216 -10.93 4.94 -6.96
C THR A 216 -11.11 4.04 -8.19
N PHE A 217 -10.29 4.24 -9.24
CA PHE A 217 -10.26 3.37 -10.41
C PHE A 217 -9.56 2.05 -10.11
N GLY A 218 -8.44 2.08 -9.38
CA GLY A 218 -7.67 0.90 -9.01
C GLY A 218 -8.47 -0.11 -8.20
N HIS A 219 -9.18 0.31 -7.17
CA HIS A 219 -10.03 -0.57 -6.37
C HIS A 219 -11.19 -1.18 -7.20
N ALA A 220 -11.75 -0.41 -8.13
CA ALA A 220 -12.76 -0.95 -9.05
C ALA A 220 -12.16 -2.04 -9.96
N ILE A 221 -10.92 -1.88 -10.43
CA ILE A 221 -10.19 -2.90 -11.20
C ILE A 221 -9.94 -4.14 -10.32
N GLU A 222 -9.40 -3.98 -9.10
CA GLU A 222 -9.16 -5.11 -8.18
C GLU A 222 -10.45 -5.89 -7.89
N ALA A 223 -11.54 -5.18 -7.57
CA ALA A 223 -12.82 -5.80 -7.27
C ALA A 223 -13.47 -6.46 -8.49
N GLY A 224 -13.30 -5.87 -9.67
CA GLY A 224 -13.87 -6.39 -10.92
C GLY A 224 -13.17 -7.63 -11.45
N LEU A 225 -11.85 -7.72 -11.30
CA LEU A 225 -11.05 -8.88 -11.70
C LEU A 225 -11.07 -10.00 -10.64
N GLY A 226 -11.42 -9.68 -9.40
CA GLY A 226 -11.20 -10.52 -8.24
C GLY A 226 -9.79 -10.31 -7.65
N TYR A 227 -9.72 -10.31 -6.32
CA TYR A 227 -8.47 -10.05 -5.59
C TYR A 227 -7.38 -11.06 -5.97
N GLY A 228 -6.19 -10.56 -6.28
CA GLY A 228 -5.01 -11.35 -6.64
C GLY A 228 -4.78 -11.53 -8.14
N ALA A 229 -5.75 -11.22 -9.02
CA ALA A 229 -5.55 -11.24 -10.47
C ALA A 229 -4.54 -10.14 -10.89
N TRP A 230 -4.81 -8.90 -10.48
CA TRP A 230 -3.83 -7.82 -10.51
C TRP A 230 -3.34 -7.52 -9.09
N LEU A 231 -2.05 -7.17 -8.96
CA LEU A 231 -1.52 -6.64 -7.72
C LEU A 231 -2.06 -5.24 -7.49
N HIS A 232 -2.12 -4.84 -6.22
CA HIS A 232 -2.60 -3.50 -5.83
C HIS A 232 -1.92 -2.37 -6.61
N GLY A 233 -0.58 -2.40 -6.68
CA GLY A 233 0.17 -1.37 -7.40
C GLY A 233 -0.06 -1.38 -8.92
N GLU A 234 -0.37 -2.53 -9.53
CA GLU A 234 -0.78 -2.60 -10.95
C GLU A 234 -2.10 -1.89 -11.17
N ALA A 235 -3.07 -2.15 -10.30
CA ALA A 235 -4.38 -1.52 -10.37
C ALA A 235 -4.31 -0.01 -10.09
N VAL A 236 -3.52 0.40 -9.09
CA VAL A 236 -3.29 1.81 -8.75
C VAL A 236 -2.52 2.53 -9.85
N GLY A 237 -1.49 1.90 -10.44
CA GLY A 237 -0.73 2.47 -11.56
C GLY A 237 -1.63 2.80 -12.76
N CYS A 238 -2.44 1.84 -13.20
CA CYS A 238 -3.46 2.05 -14.21
C CYS A 238 -4.48 3.12 -13.78
N GLY A 239 -4.92 3.07 -12.52
CA GLY A 239 -5.83 4.05 -11.94
C GLY A 239 -5.28 5.48 -11.90
N MET A 240 -3.95 5.65 -11.73
CA MET A 240 -3.31 6.97 -11.81
C MET A 240 -3.35 7.53 -13.24
N VAL A 241 -3.15 6.70 -14.25
CA VAL A 241 -3.32 7.09 -15.66
C VAL A 241 -4.75 7.57 -15.92
N MET A 242 -5.74 6.84 -15.42
CA MET A 242 -7.15 7.23 -15.52
C MET A 242 -7.46 8.51 -14.74
N GLY A 243 -6.90 8.66 -13.53
CA GLY A 243 -7.03 9.87 -12.71
C GLY A 243 -6.40 11.10 -13.34
N ALA A 244 -5.23 10.96 -13.98
CA ALA A 244 -4.60 12.04 -14.74
C ALA A 244 -5.43 12.44 -15.97
N HIS A 245 -5.99 11.45 -16.70
CA HIS A 245 -6.90 11.74 -17.81
C HIS A 245 -8.17 12.45 -17.33
N LEU A 246 -8.74 12.03 -16.19
CA LEU A 246 -9.86 12.75 -15.57
C LEU A 246 -9.49 14.19 -15.22
N SER A 247 -8.32 14.42 -14.61
CA SER A 247 -7.81 15.76 -14.28
C SER A 247 -7.67 16.63 -15.53
N GLN A 248 -7.18 16.04 -16.64
CA GLN A 248 -7.09 16.73 -17.93
C GLN A 248 -8.48 17.08 -18.49
N ARG A 249 -9.44 16.15 -18.44
CA ARG A 249 -10.82 16.41 -18.91
C ARG A 249 -11.56 17.45 -18.07
N LEU A 250 -11.17 17.61 -16.82
CA LEU A 250 -11.66 18.68 -15.93
C LEU A 250 -10.94 20.03 -16.17
N GLY A 251 -9.95 20.08 -17.08
CA GLY A 251 -9.19 21.31 -17.38
C GLY A 251 -8.17 21.70 -16.30
N LEU A 252 -7.78 20.79 -15.44
CA LEU A 252 -6.88 21.03 -14.29
C LEU A 252 -5.41 20.87 -14.67
N VAL A 253 -5.09 19.93 -15.56
CA VAL A 253 -3.72 19.69 -16.07
C VAL A 253 -3.74 19.59 -17.59
N ASP A 254 -2.59 19.77 -18.21
CA ASP A 254 -2.43 19.68 -19.65
C ASP A 254 -2.16 18.25 -20.16
N ALA A 255 -2.28 18.04 -21.47
CA ALA A 255 -2.03 16.74 -22.09
C ALA A 255 -0.57 16.27 -21.96
N PRO A 256 0.46 17.12 -22.06
CA PRO A 256 1.84 16.74 -21.83
C PRO A 256 2.09 16.12 -20.46
N PHE A 257 1.49 16.65 -19.39
CA PHE A 257 1.61 16.09 -18.04
C PHE A 257 1.03 14.67 -17.97
N GLY A 258 -0.20 14.47 -18.47
CA GLY A 258 -0.82 13.15 -18.52
C GLY A 258 0.02 12.12 -19.30
N ALA A 259 0.58 12.55 -20.44
CA ALA A 259 1.46 11.70 -21.24
C ALA A 259 2.78 11.37 -20.53
N ARG A 260 3.37 12.29 -19.75
CA ARG A 260 4.56 12.02 -18.93
C ARG A 260 4.27 10.96 -17.88
N LEU A 261 3.18 11.12 -17.13
CA LEU A 261 2.79 10.16 -16.09
C LEU A 261 2.53 8.77 -16.69
N THR A 262 1.80 8.68 -17.80
CA THR A 262 1.53 7.41 -18.49
C THR A 262 2.83 6.71 -18.88
N ARG A 263 3.78 7.41 -19.52
CA ARG A 263 5.08 6.84 -19.88
C ARG A 263 5.89 6.38 -18.67
N LEU A 264 5.84 7.11 -17.56
CA LEU A 264 6.55 6.74 -16.34
C LEU A 264 5.96 5.47 -15.72
N VAL A 265 4.63 5.36 -15.66
CA VAL A 265 3.93 4.14 -15.20
C VAL A 265 4.29 2.94 -16.08
N GLU A 266 4.30 3.11 -17.41
CA GLU A 266 4.69 2.07 -18.36
C GLU A 266 6.15 1.63 -18.19
N ARG A 267 7.09 2.58 -18.05
CA ARG A 267 8.52 2.29 -17.79
C ARG A 267 8.75 1.59 -16.46
N ALA A 268 7.89 1.78 -15.48
CA ALA A 268 7.92 1.03 -14.23
C ALA A 268 7.42 -0.42 -14.37
N GLY A 269 7.02 -0.86 -15.57
CA GLY A 269 6.50 -2.20 -15.84
C GLY A 269 5.06 -2.41 -15.40
N LEU A 270 4.28 -1.33 -15.30
CA LEU A 270 2.89 -1.34 -14.86
C LEU A 270 1.92 -1.22 -16.03
N PRO A 271 0.72 -1.80 -15.95
CA PRO A 271 -0.29 -1.64 -16.97
C PRO A 271 -0.82 -0.20 -17.03
N VAL A 272 -0.98 0.32 -18.25
CA VAL A 272 -1.53 1.66 -18.53
C VAL A 272 -2.90 1.62 -19.20
N THR A 273 -3.38 0.41 -19.49
CA THR A 273 -4.72 0.18 -20.09
C THR A 273 -5.55 -0.64 -19.13
N ALA A 274 -6.79 -0.19 -18.90
CA ALA A 274 -7.71 -0.87 -18.01
C ALA A 274 -8.16 -2.23 -18.58
N PRO A 275 -8.45 -3.21 -17.73
CA PRO A 275 -9.04 -4.47 -18.18
C PRO A 275 -10.47 -4.23 -18.68
N LYS A 276 -10.92 -5.07 -19.64
CA LYS A 276 -12.28 -5.00 -20.24
C LYS A 276 -13.34 -5.51 -19.26
N LEU A 277 -13.68 -4.70 -18.27
CA LEU A 277 -14.72 -5.01 -17.27
C LEU A 277 -16.09 -4.48 -17.65
N GLY A 278 -16.17 -3.60 -18.66
CA GLY A 278 -17.37 -2.86 -19.02
C GLY A 278 -17.55 -1.58 -18.21
N VAL A 279 -17.97 -0.51 -18.88
CA VAL A 279 -18.09 0.83 -18.27
C VAL A 279 -19.09 0.84 -17.12
N GLU A 280 -20.26 0.22 -17.31
CA GLU A 280 -21.34 0.15 -16.32
C GLU A 280 -20.85 -0.57 -15.05
N ARG A 281 -20.16 -1.70 -15.23
CA ARG A 281 -19.61 -2.47 -14.12
C ARG A 281 -18.56 -1.70 -13.35
N MET A 282 -17.66 -1.00 -14.03
CA MET A 282 -16.65 -0.14 -13.38
C MET A 282 -17.31 0.96 -12.53
N VAL A 283 -18.35 1.62 -13.05
CA VAL A 283 -19.10 2.65 -12.31
C VAL A 283 -19.80 2.07 -11.08
N GLU A 284 -20.42 0.90 -11.19
CA GLU A 284 -21.03 0.20 -10.05
C GLU A 284 -19.99 -0.06 -8.95
N LEU A 285 -18.82 -0.62 -9.32
CA LEU A 285 -17.76 -0.95 -8.37
C LEU A 285 -17.19 0.30 -7.68
N MET A 286 -17.00 1.41 -8.41
CA MET A 286 -16.59 2.67 -7.83
C MET A 286 -17.62 3.25 -6.84
N ARG A 287 -18.93 3.03 -7.06
CA ARG A 287 -19.99 3.45 -6.11
C ARG A 287 -20.00 2.63 -4.82
N LEU A 288 -19.55 1.38 -4.88
CA LEU A 288 -19.45 0.50 -3.70
C LEU A 288 -18.20 0.79 -2.85
N ASP A 289 -17.22 1.54 -3.37
CA ASP A 289 -16.06 1.95 -2.59
C ASP A 289 -16.51 2.90 -1.45
N LYS A 290 -15.91 2.73 -0.27
CA LYS A 290 -16.19 3.49 0.97
C LYS A 290 -16.17 5.01 0.85
N LYS A 291 -15.66 5.53 -0.25
CA LYS A 291 -15.50 6.96 -0.52
C LYS A 291 -16.71 7.61 -1.17
N SER A 292 -17.77 6.85 -1.48
CA SER A 292 -19.03 7.42 -1.94
C SER A 292 -19.81 7.97 -0.72
N GLU A 293 -19.92 9.28 -0.61
CA GLU A 293 -20.84 9.94 0.32
C GLU A 293 -22.09 10.36 -0.44
N ALA A 294 -23.26 10.04 0.08
CA ALA A 294 -24.57 10.36 -0.51
C ALA A 294 -24.75 9.87 -1.98
N GLY A 295 -24.04 8.81 -2.39
CA GLY A 295 -24.15 8.27 -3.75
C GLY A 295 -23.27 8.95 -4.80
N GLU A 296 -22.50 9.96 -4.45
CA GLU A 296 -21.53 10.62 -5.34
C GLU A 296 -20.15 9.97 -5.21
N ILE A 297 -19.52 9.70 -6.37
CA ILE A 297 -18.16 9.17 -6.43
C ILE A 297 -17.19 10.33 -6.25
N LYS A 298 -16.31 10.25 -5.24
CA LYS A 298 -15.23 11.20 -5.03
C LYS A 298 -13.95 10.67 -5.68
N PHE A 299 -13.27 11.52 -6.42
CA PHE A 299 -12.00 11.25 -7.08
C PHE A 299 -10.91 12.12 -6.48
N VAL A 300 -9.74 11.55 -6.26
CA VAL A 300 -8.54 12.35 -6.12
C VAL A 300 -8.07 12.73 -7.51
N VAL A 301 -7.96 14.02 -7.76
CA VAL A 301 -7.51 14.59 -9.04
C VAL A 301 -6.26 15.44 -8.81
N ILE A 302 -5.43 15.59 -9.83
CA ILE A 302 -4.33 16.54 -9.81
C ILE A 302 -4.89 17.91 -10.18
N GLU A 303 -4.87 18.86 -9.23
CA GLU A 303 -5.35 20.23 -9.44
C GLU A 303 -4.33 21.08 -10.20
N GLU A 304 -3.07 20.84 -9.91
CA GLU A 304 -1.89 21.27 -10.66
C GLU A 304 -0.75 20.29 -10.36
N PRO A 305 0.24 20.13 -11.23
CA PRO A 305 1.39 19.24 -10.97
C PRO A 305 2.01 19.51 -9.60
N GLY A 306 2.08 18.47 -8.75
CA GLY A 306 2.55 18.56 -7.35
C GLY A 306 1.48 18.93 -6.32
N ARG A 307 0.21 19.08 -6.75
CA ARG A 307 -0.90 19.34 -5.83
C ARG A 307 -2.16 18.58 -6.25
N ALA A 308 -2.68 17.76 -5.35
CA ALA A 308 -3.90 17.00 -5.54
C ALA A 308 -5.02 17.49 -4.64
N GLY A 309 -6.25 17.22 -5.06
CA GLY A 309 -7.46 17.52 -4.30
C GLY A 309 -8.56 16.49 -4.55
N VAL A 310 -9.58 16.50 -3.69
CA VAL A 310 -10.74 15.61 -3.82
C VAL A 310 -11.86 16.37 -4.54
N ARG A 311 -12.39 15.78 -5.62
CA ARG A 311 -13.48 16.37 -6.40
C ARG A 311 -14.49 15.31 -6.85
N THR A 312 -15.71 15.73 -7.06
CA THR A 312 -16.70 14.98 -7.85
C THR A 312 -16.50 15.28 -9.34
N ALA A 313 -16.96 14.38 -10.20
CA ALA A 313 -16.88 14.57 -11.65
C ALA A 313 -18.22 14.24 -12.30
N PRO A 314 -18.63 14.96 -13.38
CA PRO A 314 -19.80 14.62 -14.14
C PRO A 314 -19.73 13.17 -14.65
N HIS A 315 -20.80 12.41 -14.52
CA HIS A 315 -20.87 11.00 -14.94
C HIS A 315 -20.40 10.79 -16.39
N ALA A 316 -20.79 11.70 -17.29
CA ALA A 316 -20.37 11.63 -18.69
C ALA A 316 -18.85 11.67 -18.88
N LEU A 317 -18.13 12.49 -18.09
CA LEU A 317 -16.65 12.55 -18.14
C LEU A 317 -16.05 11.26 -17.59
N VAL A 318 -16.60 10.70 -16.53
CA VAL A 318 -16.13 9.42 -15.98
C VAL A 318 -16.27 8.30 -17.02
N VAL A 319 -17.42 8.22 -17.69
CA VAL A 319 -17.66 7.26 -18.78
C VAL A 319 -16.68 7.45 -19.94
N GLU A 320 -16.38 8.69 -20.31
CA GLU A 320 -15.40 9.01 -21.35
C GLU A 320 -14.00 8.53 -20.96
N VAL A 321 -13.56 8.79 -19.73
CA VAL A 321 -12.28 8.32 -19.20
C VAL A 321 -12.18 6.79 -19.23
N LEU A 322 -13.22 6.09 -18.77
CA LEU A 322 -13.27 4.63 -18.76
C LEU A 322 -13.12 4.05 -20.17
N ARG A 323 -13.83 4.62 -21.16
CA ARG A 323 -13.73 4.20 -22.56
C ARG A 323 -12.35 4.48 -23.16
N HIS A 324 -11.83 5.69 -22.93
CA HIS A 324 -10.51 6.10 -23.43
C HIS A 324 -9.40 5.20 -22.90
N CYS A 325 -9.47 4.81 -21.63
CA CYS A 325 -8.46 3.97 -20.98
C CYS A 325 -8.70 2.46 -21.18
N GLY A 326 -9.66 2.04 -22.01
CA GLY A 326 -9.81 0.65 -22.45
C GLY A 326 -10.71 -0.23 -21.60
N ALA A 327 -11.49 0.33 -20.66
CA ALA A 327 -12.42 -0.43 -19.82
C ALA A 327 -13.68 -0.94 -20.56
N ALA A 328 -13.90 -0.50 -21.80
CA ALA A 328 -15.03 -0.91 -22.64
C ALA A 328 -14.80 -2.24 -23.36
#